data_d76ee0fb551de635cf24b61cbe0c59a7
#
_entry.id   d76ee0fb551de635cf24b61cbe0c59a7
#
_cell.length_a   1.000
_cell.length_b   1.000
_cell.length_c   1.000
_cell.angle_alpha   90.00
_cell.angle_beta   90.00
_cell.angle_gamma   90.00
#
_symmetry.space_group_name_H-M   'P 1'
#
loop_
_entity.id
_entity.type
_entity.pdbx_description
1 polymer ?
#
loop_
_entity_poly.entity_id
_entity_poly.type
_entity_poly.pdbx_seq_one_letter_code
_entity_poly.pdbx_strand_id
1 'polypeptide(L)'
;VRLLSIKEIDDVSHYLFESGVAEYNNFLGIADKFYDLNVSKTFLLIHKKTNELLAYMTLSADSIKLTPAEKELHDIGKVPYASIPALKVGKLAVNKEISDEAKRKGYGSFMLEMARAFAFNMNELGIACRFITVDADIEYDPNTPMFYEKNGFVQNLSNKSKHPKHTISMRKDIFADE
;
A
#
# COMPACT_ATOMS: atom_id res chain seq x y z
N VAL A 1 7.41 8.81 -14.96
CA VAL A 1 6.71 9.20 -13.71
C VAL A 1 7.70 9.73 -12.69
N ARG A 2 7.21 10.47 -11.70
CA ARG A 2 7.92 10.89 -10.48
C ARG A 2 7.11 10.41 -9.29
N LEU A 3 7.79 9.83 -8.30
CA LEU A 3 7.19 9.56 -6.99
C LEU A 3 7.61 10.68 -6.05
N LEU A 4 6.65 11.40 -5.49
CA LEU A 4 6.88 12.55 -4.61
C LEU A 4 6.17 12.31 -3.26
N SER A 5 6.79 12.77 -2.18
CA SER A 5 6.06 12.93 -0.92
C SER A 5 4.99 14.01 -1.07
N ILE A 6 3.87 13.89 -0.36
CA ILE A 6 2.85 14.95 -0.37
C ILE A 6 3.42 16.30 0.09
N LYS A 7 4.49 16.30 0.90
CA LYS A 7 5.18 17.52 1.36
C LYS A 7 6.06 18.18 0.31
N GLU A 8 6.30 17.52 -0.82
CA GLU A 8 6.99 18.11 -1.98
C GLU A 8 6.01 18.80 -2.95
N ILE A 9 4.72 18.82 -2.59
CA ILE A 9 3.63 19.44 -3.35
C ILE A 9 3.09 20.61 -2.55
N ASP A 10 3.02 21.79 -3.15
CA ASP A 10 2.53 23.01 -2.48
C ASP A 10 1.04 22.89 -2.14
N ASP A 11 0.24 22.40 -3.07
CA ASP A 11 -1.19 22.20 -2.89
C ASP A 11 -1.71 21.03 -3.74
N VAL A 12 -2.13 19.95 -3.08
CA VAL A 12 -2.67 18.76 -3.74
C VAL A 12 -4.02 18.99 -4.40
N SER A 13 -4.76 20.04 -3.98
CA SER A 13 -6.07 20.38 -4.55
C SER A 13 -5.99 20.83 -6.03
N HIS A 14 -4.82 21.20 -6.50
CA HIS A 14 -4.59 21.52 -7.92
C HIS A 14 -4.62 20.30 -8.84
N TYR A 15 -4.57 19.08 -8.28
CA TYR A 15 -4.64 17.85 -9.07
C TYR A 15 -6.07 17.32 -9.12
N LEU A 16 -6.58 17.09 -10.31
CA LEU A 16 -7.80 16.32 -10.50
C LEU A 16 -7.51 14.86 -10.15
N PHE A 17 -8.30 14.31 -9.24
CA PHE A 17 -8.17 12.91 -8.84
C PHE A 17 -9.53 12.27 -8.65
N GLU A 18 -9.79 11.19 -9.39
CA GLU A 18 -11.01 10.41 -9.31
C GLU A 18 -10.68 8.91 -9.34
N SER A 19 -10.81 8.26 -8.21
CA SER A 19 -10.57 6.82 -8.05
C SER A 19 -11.83 5.96 -8.28
N GLY A 20 -13.00 6.57 -8.29
CA GLY A 20 -14.29 5.90 -8.26
C GLY A 20 -14.77 5.58 -6.82
N VAL A 21 -14.02 5.99 -5.80
CA VAL A 21 -14.36 5.81 -4.38
C VAL A 21 -14.20 7.14 -3.66
N ALA A 22 -15.31 7.73 -3.24
CA ALA A 22 -15.34 9.07 -2.64
C ALA A 22 -14.43 9.19 -1.40
N GLU A 23 -14.35 8.13 -0.56
CA GLU A 23 -13.46 8.11 0.59
C GLU A 23 -12.00 8.32 0.21
N TYR A 24 -11.54 7.66 -0.86
CA TYR A 24 -10.15 7.80 -1.33
C TYR A 24 -9.89 9.17 -1.96
N ASN A 25 -10.87 9.72 -2.69
CA ASN A 25 -10.76 11.06 -3.25
C ASN A 25 -10.69 12.13 -2.15
N ASN A 26 -11.59 12.05 -1.15
CA ASN A 26 -11.65 13.00 -0.04
C ASN A 26 -10.42 12.93 0.87
N PHE A 27 -9.82 11.74 1.03
CA PHE A 27 -8.64 11.56 1.86
C PHE A 27 -7.46 12.43 1.41
N LEU A 28 -7.26 12.63 0.12
CA LEU A 28 -6.17 13.47 -0.39
C LEU A 28 -6.19 14.88 0.18
N GLY A 29 -7.37 15.47 0.38
CA GLY A 29 -7.53 16.82 0.95
C GLY A 29 -7.14 16.94 2.42
N ILE A 30 -6.92 15.83 3.12
CA ILE A 30 -6.54 15.80 4.54
C ILE A 30 -5.24 15.00 4.78
N ALA A 31 -4.65 14.44 3.74
CA ALA A 31 -3.50 13.52 3.84
C ALA A 31 -2.25 14.20 4.44
N ASP A 32 -2.07 15.50 4.23
CA ASP A 32 -0.99 16.31 4.80
C ASP A 32 -1.05 16.34 6.33
N LYS A 33 -2.26 16.41 6.93
CA LYS A 33 -2.45 16.36 8.38
C LYS A 33 -1.99 15.04 8.98
N PHE A 34 -2.32 13.92 8.32
CA PHE A 34 -1.85 12.59 8.75
C PHE A 34 -0.33 12.45 8.63
N TYR A 35 0.23 13.10 7.61
CA TYR A 35 1.68 13.15 7.41
C TYR A 35 2.37 13.89 8.55
N ASP A 36 1.88 15.06 8.95
CA ASP A 36 2.43 15.90 10.02
C ASP A 36 2.30 15.26 11.39
N LEU A 37 1.21 14.56 11.64
CA LEU A 37 1.00 13.79 12.87
C LEU A 37 1.83 12.49 12.93
N ASN A 38 2.59 12.16 11.89
CA ASN A 38 3.34 10.91 11.77
C ASN A 38 2.47 9.64 11.89
N VAL A 39 1.21 9.72 11.52
CA VAL A 39 0.26 8.59 11.49
C VAL A 39 0.39 7.79 10.19
N SER A 40 0.56 8.50 9.06
CA SER A 40 0.88 7.89 7.77
C SER A 40 1.64 8.85 6.88
N LYS A 41 2.49 8.32 6.00
CA LYS A 41 3.21 9.11 4.98
C LYS A 41 2.55 8.87 3.62
N THR A 42 2.19 9.94 2.94
CA THR A 42 1.50 9.88 1.64
C THR A 42 2.48 10.17 0.51
N PHE A 43 2.48 9.31 -0.50
CA PHE A 43 3.29 9.41 -1.71
C PHE A 43 2.39 9.50 -2.93
N LEU A 44 2.72 10.42 -3.82
CA LEU A 44 1.99 10.75 -5.04
C LEU A 44 2.80 10.33 -6.26
N LEU A 45 2.16 9.66 -7.21
CA LEU A 45 2.76 9.32 -8.50
C LEU A 45 2.30 10.34 -9.54
N ILE A 46 3.24 11.15 -10.03
CA ILE A 46 2.96 12.23 -10.97
C ILE A 46 3.52 11.89 -12.36
N HIS A 47 2.76 12.14 -13.42
CA HIS A 47 3.23 12.01 -14.79
C HIS A 47 4.19 13.16 -15.12
N LYS A 48 5.38 12.83 -15.71
CA LYS A 48 6.44 13.83 -15.91
C LYS A 48 6.11 14.92 -16.92
N LYS A 49 5.37 14.59 -17.97
CA LYS A 49 5.08 15.52 -19.06
C LYS A 49 3.80 16.32 -18.81
N THR A 50 2.73 15.63 -18.43
CA THR A 50 1.40 16.25 -18.28
C THR A 50 1.16 16.82 -16.88
N ASN A 51 2.03 16.49 -15.92
CA ASN A 51 1.92 16.85 -14.51
C ASN A 51 0.63 16.36 -13.83
N GLU A 52 0.00 15.33 -14.36
CA GLU A 52 -1.21 14.73 -13.79
C GLU A 52 -0.88 13.80 -12.62
N LEU A 53 -1.73 13.78 -11.60
CA LEU A 53 -1.68 12.81 -10.52
C LEU A 53 -2.24 11.48 -11.00
N LEU A 54 -1.41 10.44 -11.04
CA LEU A 54 -1.74 9.11 -11.58
C LEU A 54 -2.24 8.15 -10.51
N ALA A 55 -1.64 8.21 -9.33
CA ALA A 55 -1.95 7.35 -8.19
C ALA A 55 -1.41 7.96 -6.89
N TYR A 56 -1.92 7.50 -5.77
CA TYR A 56 -1.28 7.74 -4.48
C TYR A 56 -1.30 6.49 -3.61
N MET A 57 -0.40 6.43 -2.64
CA MET A 57 -0.43 5.47 -1.54
C MET A 57 -0.07 6.11 -0.21
N THR A 58 -0.53 5.50 0.87
CA THR A 58 -0.10 5.84 2.22
C THR A 58 0.69 4.72 2.84
N LEU A 59 1.77 5.05 3.55
CA LEU A 59 2.63 4.11 4.25
C LEU A 59 2.67 4.40 5.74
N SER A 60 2.65 3.34 6.56
CA SER A 60 2.83 3.42 8.02
C SER A 60 3.55 2.17 8.53
N ALA A 61 4.19 2.28 9.70
CA ALA A 61 4.73 1.11 10.39
C ALA A 61 3.60 0.15 10.78
N ASP A 62 3.88 -1.15 10.69
CA ASP A 62 2.94 -2.20 11.03
C ASP A 62 3.64 -3.42 11.64
N SER A 63 2.85 -4.34 12.15
CA SER A 63 3.29 -5.68 12.51
C SER A 63 2.18 -6.68 12.27
N ILE A 64 2.55 -7.84 11.74
CA ILE A 64 1.59 -8.89 11.43
C ILE A 64 1.77 -10.09 12.34
N LYS A 65 0.65 -10.63 12.85
CA LYS A 65 0.66 -11.90 13.59
C LYS A 65 0.56 -13.05 12.62
N LEU A 66 1.54 -13.96 12.69
CA LEU A 66 1.59 -15.17 11.86
C LEU A 66 1.38 -16.41 12.73
N THR A 67 0.64 -17.36 12.18
CA THR A 67 0.56 -18.71 12.75
C THR A 67 1.90 -19.45 12.54
N PRO A 68 2.20 -20.53 13.30
CA PRO A 68 3.39 -21.34 13.06
C PRO A 68 3.51 -21.81 11.61
N ALA A 69 2.41 -22.27 10.99
CA ALA A 69 2.40 -22.72 9.61
C ALA A 69 2.72 -21.58 8.62
N GLU A 70 2.20 -20.37 8.85
CA GLU A 70 2.55 -19.20 8.03
C GLU A 70 4.02 -18.83 8.16
N LYS A 71 4.62 -18.96 9.35
CA LYS A 71 6.04 -18.70 9.56
C LYS A 71 6.93 -19.69 8.80
N GLU A 72 6.56 -20.97 8.78
CA GLU A 72 7.30 -22.00 8.02
C GLU A 72 7.28 -21.67 6.52
N LEU A 73 6.17 -21.18 5.97
CA LEU A 73 6.08 -20.78 4.56
C LEU A 73 7.06 -19.66 4.17
N HIS A 74 7.57 -18.93 5.15
CA HIS A 74 8.49 -17.79 4.94
C HIS A 74 9.90 -18.03 5.52
N ASP A 75 10.25 -19.28 5.83
CA ASP A 75 11.54 -19.68 6.43
C ASP A 75 11.89 -18.93 7.75
N ILE A 76 10.86 -18.51 8.49
CA ILE A 76 10.99 -17.83 9.80
C ILE A 76 10.36 -18.64 10.95
N GLY A 77 10.17 -19.94 10.76
CA GLY A 77 9.56 -20.83 11.78
C GLY A 77 10.27 -20.80 13.15
N LYS A 78 11.58 -20.56 13.15
CA LYS A 78 12.39 -20.46 14.38
C LYS A 78 12.20 -19.16 15.17
N VAL A 79 11.55 -18.15 14.58
CA VAL A 79 11.29 -16.87 15.25
C VAL A 79 10.24 -17.06 16.36
N PRO A 80 10.56 -16.81 17.65
CA PRO A 80 9.64 -17.11 18.75
C PRO A 80 8.46 -16.13 18.84
N TYR A 81 8.59 -14.93 18.25
CA TYR A 81 7.58 -13.89 18.33
C TYR A 81 6.42 -14.16 17.40
N ALA A 82 5.20 -13.89 17.86
CA ALA A 82 4.01 -13.97 17.01
C ALA A 82 3.94 -12.81 16.00
N SER A 83 4.36 -11.62 16.45
CA SER A 83 4.33 -10.39 15.65
C SER A 83 5.62 -10.19 14.87
N ILE A 84 5.52 -10.01 13.57
CA ILE A 84 6.65 -9.81 12.65
C ILE A 84 6.54 -8.39 12.05
N PRO A 85 7.67 -7.65 11.98
CA PRO A 85 7.68 -6.27 11.46
C PRO A 85 7.22 -6.20 10.00
N ALA A 86 6.43 -5.18 9.72
CA ALA A 86 5.87 -4.94 8.39
C ALA A 86 5.74 -3.44 8.08
N LEU A 87 5.60 -3.13 6.80
CA LEU A 87 5.19 -1.83 6.29
C LEU A 87 3.77 -1.93 5.75
N LYS A 88 2.86 -1.11 6.25
CA LYS A 88 1.46 -1.10 5.79
C LYS A 88 1.27 -0.12 4.65
N VAL A 89 0.66 -0.59 3.58
CA VAL A 89 -0.01 0.25 2.58
C VAL A 89 -1.45 0.43 3.06
N GLY A 90 -1.73 1.59 3.65
CA GLY A 90 -3.04 1.88 4.26
C GLY A 90 -4.10 2.23 3.21
N LYS A 91 -3.73 3.07 2.25
CA LYS A 91 -4.54 3.42 1.08
C LYS A 91 -3.70 3.30 -0.19
N LEU A 92 -4.31 2.78 -1.24
CA LEU A 92 -3.75 2.74 -2.58
C LEU A 92 -4.87 3.04 -3.57
N ALA A 93 -4.74 4.12 -4.31
CA ALA A 93 -5.74 4.51 -5.29
C ALA A 93 -5.09 4.99 -6.59
N VAL A 94 -5.73 4.65 -7.71
CA VAL A 94 -5.30 5.04 -9.06
C VAL A 94 -6.34 5.97 -9.66
N ASN A 95 -5.87 7.06 -10.25
CA ASN A 95 -6.72 8.03 -10.93
C ASN A 95 -7.31 7.42 -12.22
N LYS A 96 -8.61 7.53 -12.38
CA LYS A 96 -9.34 7.07 -13.57
C LYS A 96 -9.50 8.18 -14.61
N GLU A 97 -9.44 9.43 -14.18
CA GLU A 97 -9.59 10.61 -15.03
C GLU A 97 -8.22 11.23 -15.36
N ILE A 98 -7.49 10.56 -16.25
CA ILE A 98 -6.20 11.00 -16.76
C ILE A 98 -6.24 11.07 -18.28
N SER A 99 -5.41 11.95 -18.88
CA SER A 99 -5.29 12.11 -20.33
C SER A 99 -4.82 10.82 -21.01
N ASP A 100 -5.12 10.69 -22.30
CA ASP A 100 -4.67 9.54 -23.10
C ASP A 100 -3.13 9.47 -23.15
N GLU A 101 -2.43 10.60 -23.07
CA GLU A 101 -0.96 10.64 -23.00
C GLU A 101 -0.44 10.01 -21.71
N ALA A 102 -1.12 10.25 -20.58
CA ALA A 102 -0.77 9.71 -19.28
C ALA A 102 -1.27 8.27 -19.05
N LYS A 103 -2.27 7.85 -19.82
CA LYS A 103 -2.98 6.58 -19.62
C LYS A 103 -2.10 5.36 -19.87
N ARG A 104 -1.82 4.62 -18.80
CA ARG A 104 -1.08 3.35 -18.82
C ARG A 104 -1.70 2.38 -17.83
N LYS A 105 -1.54 1.09 -18.10
CA LYS A 105 -1.86 0.03 -17.13
C LYS A 105 -0.72 -0.13 -16.12
N GLY A 106 -1.05 -0.57 -14.90
CA GLY A 106 -0.07 -1.02 -13.92
C GLY A 106 0.40 0.02 -12.91
N TYR A 107 -0.18 1.22 -12.84
CA TYR A 107 0.21 2.21 -11.82
C TYR A 107 0.03 1.69 -10.39
N GLY A 108 -1.04 0.94 -10.11
CA GLY A 108 -1.24 0.32 -8.80
C GLY A 108 -0.13 -0.69 -8.47
N SER A 109 0.23 -1.57 -9.41
CA SER A 109 1.34 -2.53 -9.23
C SER A 109 2.69 -1.80 -9.05
N PHE A 110 2.93 -0.75 -9.84
CA PHE A 110 4.13 0.08 -9.68
C PHE A 110 4.21 0.70 -8.26
N MET A 111 3.10 1.19 -7.71
CA MET A 111 3.07 1.73 -6.35
C MET A 111 3.38 0.65 -5.30
N LEU A 112 2.92 -0.59 -5.50
CA LEU A 112 3.27 -1.70 -4.61
C LEU A 112 4.77 -2.06 -4.68
N GLU A 113 5.38 -2.01 -5.85
CA GLU A 113 6.84 -2.18 -5.98
C GLU A 113 7.61 -1.02 -5.32
N MET A 114 7.11 0.20 -5.39
CA MET A 114 7.69 1.32 -4.63
C MET A 114 7.57 1.11 -3.12
N ALA A 115 6.44 0.58 -2.62
CA ALA A 115 6.29 0.21 -1.21
C ALA A 115 7.31 -0.88 -0.80
N ARG A 116 7.58 -1.87 -1.69
CA ARG A 116 8.63 -2.87 -1.49
C ARG A 116 10.02 -2.23 -1.40
N ALA A 117 10.32 -1.29 -2.27
CA ALA A 117 11.58 -0.55 -2.23
C ALA A 117 11.74 0.24 -0.92
N PHE A 118 10.68 0.87 -0.39
CA PHE A 118 10.70 1.51 0.92
C PHE A 118 10.98 0.51 2.05
N ALA A 119 10.37 -0.67 2.02
CA ALA A 119 10.60 -1.71 3.01
C ALA A 119 12.05 -2.24 2.97
N PHE A 120 12.65 -2.40 1.79
CA PHE A 120 14.07 -2.70 1.65
C PHE A 120 14.95 -1.59 2.23
N ASN A 121 14.64 -0.33 1.91
CA ASN A 121 15.40 0.81 2.43
C ASN A 121 15.34 0.90 3.97
N MET A 122 14.23 0.52 4.59
CA MET A 122 14.15 0.40 6.06
C MET A 122 15.19 -0.58 6.59
N ASN A 123 15.33 -1.76 5.96
CA ASN A 123 16.34 -2.74 6.38
C ASN A 123 17.77 -2.20 6.19
N GLU A 124 18.07 -1.48 5.12
CA GLU A 124 19.36 -0.83 4.90
C GLU A 124 19.68 0.22 5.98
N LEU A 125 18.65 0.89 6.49
CA LEU A 125 18.77 1.83 7.61
C LEU A 125 18.81 1.16 8.99
N GLY A 126 18.79 -0.17 9.05
CA GLY A 126 18.81 -0.94 10.30
C GLY A 126 17.46 -1.07 11.00
N ILE A 127 16.36 -0.77 10.30
CA ILE A 127 14.99 -0.93 10.81
C ILE A 127 14.37 -2.17 10.16
N ALA A 128 14.17 -3.23 10.94
CA ALA A 128 13.66 -4.49 10.41
C ALA A 128 12.25 -4.33 9.80
N CYS A 129 12.10 -4.80 8.56
CA CYS A 129 10.83 -4.91 7.87
C CYS A 129 10.83 -6.19 7.04
N ARG A 130 9.90 -7.11 7.29
CA ARG A 130 9.84 -8.41 6.59
C ARG A 130 8.71 -8.46 5.60
N PHE A 131 7.59 -7.83 5.89
CA PHE A 131 6.39 -7.91 5.06
C PHE A 131 5.88 -6.53 4.64
N ILE A 132 5.17 -6.51 3.52
CA ILE A 132 4.20 -5.45 3.22
C ILE A 132 2.82 -6.00 3.57
N THR A 133 2.00 -5.20 4.24
CA THR A 133 0.63 -5.55 4.58
C THR A 133 -0.36 -4.61 3.93
N VAL A 134 -1.53 -5.14 3.59
CA VAL A 134 -2.68 -4.40 3.09
C VAL A 134 -3.96 -4.94 3.73
N ASP A 135 -4.96 -4.11 3.83
CA ASP A 135 -6.34 -4.53 4.04
C ASP A 135 -7.09 -4.31 2.73
N ALA A 136 -7.22 -5.39 1.94
CA ALA A 136 -7.89 -5.35 0.64
C ALA A 136 -9.38 -5.07 0.86
N ASP A 137 -9.83 -3.91 0.42
CA ASP A 137 -11.19 -3.44 0.58
C ASP A 137 -12.12 -4.18 -0.39
N ILE A 138 -13.07 -4.93 0.15
CA ILE A 138 -14.07 -5.70 -0.61
C ILE A 138 -15.46 -5.06 -0.58
N GLU A 139 -15.62 -3.95 0.12
CA GLU A 139 -16.87 -3.22 0.15
C GLU A 139 -17.15 -2.51 -1.17
N TYR A 140 -16.10 -1.88 -1.75
CA TYR A 140 -16.22 -1.16 -3.02
C TYR A 140 -15.98 -2.06 -4.24
N ASP A 141 -15.07 -3.03 -4.14
CA ASP A 141 -14.82 -4.02 -5.20
C ASP A 141 -14.46 -5.38 -4.60
N PRO A 142 -15.36 -6.38 -4.69
CA PRO A 142 -15.07 -7.73 -4.21
C PRO A 142 -13.86 -8.39 -4.87
N ASN A 143 -13.39 -7.90 -6.02
CA ASN A 143 -12.23 -8.41 -6.72
C ASN A 143 -10.90 -7.77 -6.28
N THR A 144 -10.92 -6.82 -5.36
CA THR A 144 -9.70 -6.17 -4.84
C THR A 144 -8.63 -7.18 -4.38
N PRO A 145 -8.95 -8.28 -3.68
CA PRO A 145 -7.95 -9.29 -3.31
C PRO A 145 -7.20 -9.88 -4.49
N MET A 146 -7.88 -10.12 -5.63
CA MET A 146 -7.27 -10.66 -6.84
C MET A 146 -6.19 -9.73 -7.42
N PHE A 147 -6.35 -8.41 -7.26
CA PHE A 147 -5.32 -7.46 -7.64
C PHE A 147 -4.06 -7.65 -6.79
N TYR A 148 -4.21 -7.80 -5.47
CA TYR A 148 -3.09 -8.03 -4.57
C TYR A 148 -2.45 -9.42 -4.78
N GLU A 149 -3.24 -10.46 -5.01
CA GLU A 149 -2.73 -11.81 -5.32
C GLU A 149 -1.86 -11.81 -6.57
N LYS A 150 -2.28 -11.10 -7.64
CA LYS A 150 -1.47 -10.91 -8.86
C LYS A 150 -0.15 -10.16 -8.61
N ASN A 151 -0.05 -9.44 -7.51
CA ASN A 151 1.15 -8.74 -7.08
C ASN A 151 1.92 -9.49 -5.97
N GLY A 152 1.65 -10.79 -5.78
CA GLY A 152 2.38 -11.68 -4.88
C GLY A 152 1.95 -11.59 -3.41
N PHE A 153 0.79 -11.00 -3.12
CA PHE A 153 0.24 -11.01 -1.77
C PHE A 153 -0.54 -12.31 -1.51
N VAL A 154 -0.53 -12.74 -0.26
CA VAL A 154 -1.33 -13.87 0.24
C VAL A 154 -2.19 -13.42 1.41
N GLN A 155 -3.34 -14.08 1.59
CA GLN A 155 -4.26 -13.78 2.69
C GLN A 155 -3.68 -14.21 4.03
N ASN A 156 -3.98 -13.46 5.09
CA ASN A 156 -3.58 -13.76 6.46
C ASN A 156 -4.59 -14.70 7.11
N LEU A 157 -4.13 -15.85 7.59
CA LEU A 157 -4.97 -16.88 8.20
C LEU A 157 -5.36 -16.53 9.66
N SER A 158 -4.52 -15.80 10.37
CA SER A 158 -4.70 -15.45 11.80
C SER A 158 -5.84 -14.48 12.07
N ASN A 159 -6.36 -13.81 11.06
CA ASN A 159 -7.38 -12.76 11.17
C ASN A 159 -8.82 -13.26 10.97
N LYS A 160 -9.19 -14.42 11.53
CA LYS A 160 -10.59 -14.87 11.53
C LYS A 160 -11.42 -14.06 12.54
N SER A 161 -11.99 -12.94 12.11
CA SER A 161 -12.98 -12.20 12.86
C SER A 161 -14.34 -12.91 12.84
N LYS A 162 -15.11 -12.81 13.93
CA LYS A 162 -16.47 -13.31 14.01
C LYS A 162 -17.51 -12.42 13.32
N HIS A 163 -17.11 -11.21 12.88
CA HIS A 163 -17.98 -10.25 12.21
C HIS A 163 -17.70 -10.20 10.70
N PRO A 164 -18.72 -9.86 9.86
CA PRO A 164 -18.49 -9.62 8.45
C PRO A 164 -17.41 -8.54 8.30
N LYS A 165 -16.40 -8.83 7.51
CA LYS A 165 -15.30 -7.89 7.26
C LYS A 165 -15.57 -7.17 5.96
N HIS A 166 -15.34 -5.86 5.95
CA HIS A 166 -15.29 -5.06 4.74
C HIS A 166 -13.94 -5.16 4.04
N THR A 167 -12.94 -5.80 4.70
CA THR A 167 -11.59 -5.94 4.18
C THR A 167 -11.04 -7.34 4.40
N ILE A 168 -10.13 -7.76 3.53
CA ILE A 168 -9.33 -8.98 3.66
C ILE A 168 -7.88 -8.56 3.93
N SER A 169 -7.36 -8.97 5.09
CA SER A 169 -5.96 -8.70 5.44
C SER A 169 -5.03 -9.61 4.63
N MET A 170 -4.04 -9.00 3.97
CA MET A 170 -3.09 -9.69 3.11
C MET A 170 -1.66 -9.23 3.38
N ARG A 171 -0.70 -10.07 3.04
CA ARG A 171 0.74 -9.77 3.17
C ARG A 171 1.52 -10.20 1.93
N LYS A 172 2.63 -9.51 1.66
CA LYS A 172 3.68 -9.92 0.72
C LYS A 172 5.01 -9.98 1.48
N ASP A 173 5.73 -11.09 1.38
CA ASP A 173 7.11 -11.19 1.85
C ASP A 173 8.00 -10.39 0.90
N ILE A 174 8.78 -9.44 1.43
CA ILE A 174 9.62 -8.59 0.56
C ILE A 174 10.81 -9.34 -0.02
N PHE A 175 11.20 -10.47 0.55
CA PHE A 175 12.31 -11.32 0.12
C PHE A 175 11.86 -12.53 -0.71
N ALA A 176 10.54 -12.73 -0.90
CA ALA A 176 10.08 -13.77 -1.82
C ALA A 176 10.52 -13.41 -3.24
N ASP A 177 11.16 -14.36 -3.90
CA ASP A 177 11.47 -14.26 -5.33
C ASP A 177 10.17 -14.27 -6.12
N GLU A 178 10.11 -13.52 -7.21
CA GLU A 178 8.98 -13.47 -8.13
C GLU A 178 8.96 -14.71 -9.04
#